data_963ab2199ae8a24696af88af2e11f9f2
#
_entry.id   963ab2199ae8a24696af88af2e11f9f2
#
_cell.length_a   1.000
_cell.length_b   1.000
_cell.length_c   1.000
_cell.angle_alpha   90.00
_cell.angle_beta   90.00
_cell.angle_gamma   90.00
#
_symmetry.space_group_name_H-M   'P 1'
#
loop_
_entity.id
_entity.type
_entity.pdbx_description
1 polymer ?
#
loop_
_entity_poly.entity_id
_entity_poly.type
_entity_poly.pdbx_seq_one_letter_code
_entity_poly.pdbx_strand_id
1 'polypeptide(L)'
;VNTMRQQGNIWGSYAKDRDGWLTDEIREYIKDKSEYAYFPGCTASFVEQDVAQSTALILKEAGVEYSYIGKDEQCCGIPMLVSGRWEVFDETAAKNIESMKKLSANTIITTCPACWLVWEIYYRHWAEERGIDYPFHAKHYADVLAELIEEGKFKLTGDIGRKVTYHDPCHMGRAGVRYEGPRTLIEAIPGSNFREMRFNKQEAHCCGAVLTLVADPDVAEIIGAKRIQEAIDTGADTLITACPCCRVQLKRSRDLQGLPIEIRDLSTLVAESLGYNIPESNAVIDEKWGVFEQMIRLMTPWGMADLMADMIPELINAMPDMYRSMMNMVIKAPDVFKEPMISMMTNVMPSLFPKLMPDIMPKV
;
A
#
# COMPACT_ATOMS: atom_id res chain seq x y z
N VAL A 1 -3.15 -4.90 13.96
CA VAL A 1 -4.47 -4.71 14.62
C VAL A 1 -4.47 -3.49 15.52
N ASN A 2 -3.60 -3.43 16.55
CA ASN A 2 -3.59 -2.30 17.50
C ASN A 2 -3.35 -0.95 16.82
N THR A 3 -2.42 -0.89 15.88
CA THR A 3 -2.13 0.31 15.09
C THR A 3 -3.35 0.77 14.28
N MET A 4 -4.08 -0.16 13.67
CA MET A 4 -5.33 0.15 12.98
C MET A 4 -6.36 0.77 13.92
N ARG A 5 -6.57 0.19 15.11
CA ARG A 5 -7.54 0.69 16.09
C ARG A 5 -7.15 2.05 16.68
N GLN A 6 -5.87 2.26 16.95
CA GLN A 6 -5.37 3.46 17.63
C GLN A 6 -5.03 4.59 16.67
N GLN A 7 -4.44 4.28 15.52
CA GLN A 7 -3.90 5.27 14.59
C GLN A 7 -4.58 5.28 13.22
N GLY A 8 -5.51 4.37 12.95
CA GLY A 8 -6.25 4.30 11.70
C GLY A 8 -5.41 3.95 10.47
N ASN A 9 -4.23 3.34 10.65
CA ASN A 9 -3.38 2.92 9.54
C ASN A 9 -2.52 1.69 9.89
N ILE A 10 -1.97 1.04 8.87
CA ILE A 10 -1.11 -0.14 9.02
C ILE A 10 0.38 0.21 9.21
N TRP A 11 0.77 1.46 8.93
CA TRP A 11 2.18 1.88 8.82
C TRP A 11 2.84 2.24 10.15
N GLY A 12 2.12 2.17 11.26
CA GLY A 12 2.63 2.60 12.56
C GLY A 12 2.74 4.12 12.72
N SER A 13 2.29 4.88 11.73
CA SER A 13 2.33 6.35 11.76
C SER A 13 1.23 6.91 12.66
N TYR A 14 1.53 8.03 13.34
CA TYR A 14 0.52 8.71 14.14
C TYR A 14 -0.58 9.32 13.27
N ALA A 15 -1.84 9.18 13.69
CA ALA A 15 -2.99 9.74 12.96
C ALA A 15 -2.87 11.25 12.70
N LYS A 16 -2.26 12.00 13.63
CA LYS A 16 -2.02 13.44 13.51
C LYS A 16 -1.11 13.82 12.33
N ASP A 17 -0.25 12.89 11.85
CA ASP A 17 0.71 13.13 10.78
C ASP A 17 0.13 12.79 9.38
N ARG A 18 -1.15 12.39 9.31
CA ARG A 18 -1.83 12.03 8.05
C ARG A 18 -1.81 13.16 7.02
N ASP A 19 -1.89 14.40 7.47
CA ASP A 19 -1.93 15.60 6.64
C ASP A 19 -0.54 16.09 6.20
N GLY A 20 0.54 15.32 6.46
CA GLY A 20 1.91 15.70 6.13
C GLY A 20 2.19 15.89 4.64
N TRP A 21 1.35 15.34 3.78
CA TRP A 21 1.42 15.51 2.32
C TRP A 21 0.81 16.82 1.83
N LEU A 22 -0.02 17.50 2.63
CA LEU A 22 -0.70 18.72 2.24
C LEU A 22 0.27 19.91 2.15
N THR A 23 0.38 20.50 0.97
CA THR A 23 1.03 21.80 0.76
C THR A 23 0.02 22.93 1.02
N ASP A 24 0.49 24.16 1.17
CA ASP A 24 -0.40 25.34 1.36
C ASP A 24 -1.32 25.50 0.15
N GLU A 25 -0.82 25.31 -1.08
CA GLU A 25 -1.60 25.35 -2.31
C GLU A 25 -2.77 24.35 -2.30
N ILE A 26 -2.54 23.11 -1.84
CA ILE A 26 -3.57 22.08 -1.76
C ILE A 26 -4.56 22.43 -0.64
N ARG A 27 -4.10 22.93 0.51
CA ARG A 27 -4.96 23.35 1.63
C ARG A 27 -5.94 24.43 1.23
N GLU A 28 -5.47 25.42 0.48
CA GLU A 28 -6.31 26.53 -0.01
C GLU A 28 -7.36 26.08 -1.03
N TYR A 29 -7.09 25.02 -1.75
CA TYR A 29 -8.01 24.48 -2.76
C TYR A 29 -9.10 23.60 -2.16
N ILE A 30 -8.85 22.88 -1.06
CA ILE A 30 -9.84 22.03 -0.40
C ILE A 30 -11.07 22.84 0.02
N LYS A 31 -12.26 22.33 -0.28
CA LYS A 31 -13.54 22.95 0.02
C LYS A 31 -14.17 22.38 1.28
N ASP A 32 -14.85 23.21 2.04
CA ASP A 32 -15.67 22.76 3.17
C ASP A 32 -16.81 21.83 2.70
N LYS A 33 -17.35 22.10 1.51
CA LYS A 33 -18.42 21.32 0.87
C LYS A 33 -18.15 21.20 -0.62
N SER A 34 -18.27 19.97 -1.13
CA SER A 34 -18.18 19.67 -2.55
C SER A 34 -18.99 18.41 -2.87
N GLU A 35 -19.33 18.21 -4.12
CA GLU A 35 -19.90 16.97 -4.65
C GLU A 35 -18.91 15.81 -4.51
N TYR A 36 -17.61 16.12 -4.58
CA TYR A 36 -16.52 15.14 -4.47
C TYR A 36 -15.83 15.23 -3.12
N ALA A 37 -15.41 14.06 -2.59
CA ALA A 37 -14.46 13.97 -1.49
C ALA A 37 -13.21 13.25 -1.97
N TYR A 38 -12.03 13.81 -1.71
CA TYR A 38 -10.77 13.16 -1.99
C TYR A 38 -10.38 12.25 -0.83
N PHE A 39 -10.10 10.97 -1.14
CA PHE A 39 -9.64 9.94 -0.22
C PHE A 39 -8.29 9.39 -0.69
N PRO A 40 -7.15 9.99 -0.28
CA PRO A 40 -5.82 9.54 -0.67
C PRO A 40 -5.50 8.12 -0.22
N GLY A 41 -6.03 7.70 0.94
CA GLY A 41 -5.72 6.40 1.56
C GLY A 41 -4.40 6.41 2.32
N CYS A 42 -4.21 5.41 3.20
CA CYS A 42 -3.10 5.42 4.15
C CYS A 42 -1.71 5.29 3.50
N THR A 43 -1.56 4.56 2.40
CA THR A 43 -0.25 4.42 1.73
C THR A 43 0.17 5.74 1.10
N ALA A 44 -0.71 6.43 0.38
CA ALA A 44 -0.41 7.72 -0.19
C ALA A 44 -0.22 8.81 0.89
N SER A 45 -0.98 8.77 2.00
CA SER A 45 -0.82 9.76 3.07
C SER A 45 0.47 9.63 3.87
N PHE A 46 0.98 8.40 4.08
CA PHE A 46 2.09 8.16 5.01
C PHE A 46 3.37 7.64 4.37
N VAL A 47 3.32 7.06 3.18
CA VAL A 47 4.47 6.40 2.53
C VAL A 47 4.78 7.02 1.19
N GLU A 48 3.79 7.21 0.33
CA GLU A 48 3.93 7.81 -1.00
C GLU A 48 3.23 9.16 -1.09
N GLN A 49 3.72 10.13 -0.31
CA GLN A 49 3.12 11.46 -0.23
C GLN A 49 3.16 12.23 -1.55
N ASP A 50 4.15 11.97 -2.40
CA ASP A 50 4.23 12.46 -3.77
C ASP A 50 3.01 12.04 -4.61
N VAL A 51 2.49 10.83 -4.41
CA VAL A 51 1.29 10.34 -5.11
C VAL A 51 0.03 11.07 -4.62
N ALA A 52 -0.09 11.29 -3.29
CA ALA A 52 -1.21 12.04 -2.73
C ALA A 52 -1.22 13.50 -3.23
N GLN A 53 -0.05 14.16 -3.21
CA GLN A 53 0.13 15.53 -3.70
C GLN A 53 -0.18 15.63 -5.20
N SER A 54 0.40 14.74 -6.01
CA SER A 54 0.17 14.70 -7.45
C SER A 54 -1.30 14.57 -7.77
N THR A 55 -1.99 13.61 -7.15
CA THR A 55 -3.43 13.40 -7.39
C THR A 55 -4.24 14.63 -7.02
N ALA A 56 -3.98 15.25 -5.87
CA ALA A 56 -4.68 16.45 -5.41
C ALA A 56 -4.50 17.64 -6.39
N LEU A 57 -3.26 17.85 -6.84
CA LEU A 57 -2.93 18.93 -7.79
C LEU A 57 -3.53 18.69 -9.17
N ILE A 58 -3.52 17.46 -9.68
CA ILE A 58 -4.11 17.13 -10.97
C ILE A 58 -5.63 17.36 -10.93
N LEU A 59 -6.30 16.96 -9.85
CA LEU A 59 -7.73 17.22 -9.68
C LEU A 59 -8.02 18.72 -9.69
N LYS A 60 -7.16 19.51 -9.02
CA LYS A 60 -7.23 20.97 -9.05
C LYS A 60 -7.10 21.53 -10.48
N GLU A 61 -6.07 21.10 -11.24
CA GLU A 61 -5.84 21.53 -12.61
C GLU A 61 -6.97 21.11 -13.57
N ALA A 62 -7.61 19.98 -13.28
CA ALA A 62 -8.79 19.51 -14.00
C ALA A 62 -10.09 20.25 -13.60
N GLY A 63 -10.04 21.20 -12.66
CA GLY A 63 -11.20 21.94 -12.17
C GLY A 63 -12.15 21.13 -11.29
N VAL A 64 -11.68 19.99 -10.75
CA VAL A 64 -12.47 19.15 -9.86
C VAL A 64 -12.33 19.64 -8.42
N GLU A 65 -13.34 20.35 -7.95
CA GLU A 65 -13.41 20.76 -6.54
C GLU A 65 -13.69 19.54 -5.65
N TYR A 66 -13.00 19.44 -4.51
CA TYR A 66 -13.18 18.35 -3.57
C TYR A 66 -13.07 18.81 -2.11
N SER A 67 -13.76 18.09 -1.23
CA SER A 67 -13.56 18.16 0.22
C SER A 67 -12.64 17.04 0.69
N TYR A 68 -12.11 17.14 1.91
CA TYR A 68 -11.19 16.17 2.47
C TYR A 68 -11.49 15.92 3.95
N ILE A 69 -11.53 14.66 4.37
CA ILE A 69 -11.84 14.30 5.77
C ILE A 69 -10.73 14.75 6.73
N GLY A 70 -9.48 14.80 6.25
CA GLY A 70 -8.32 15.11 7.07
C GLY A 70 -7.89 13.96 7.96
N LYS A 71 -7.40 14.30 9.13
CA LYS A 71 -6.87 13.34 10.12
C LYS A 71 -7.88 12.32 10.64
N ASP A 72 -9.17 12.52 10.40
CA ASP A 72 -10.23 11.57 10.76
C ASP A 72 -10.39 10.43 9.75
N GLU A 73 -9.71 10.51 8.58
CA GLU A 73 -9.62 9.41 7.62
C GLU A 73 -8.94 8.19 8.24
N GLN A 74 -9.55 7.03 8.10
CA GLN A 74 -8.93 5.74 8.44
C GLN A 74 -8.43 5.04 7.18
N CYS A 75 -7.49 4.10 7.32
CA CYS A 75 -7.23 3.14 6.24
C CYS A 75 -8.54 2.54 5.74
N CYS A 76 -8.63 2.22 4.44
CA CYS A 76 -9.84 1.57 3.91
C CYS A 76 -10.12 0.19 4.52
N GLY A 77 -9.15 -0.40 5.22
CA GLY A 77 -9.33 -1.68 5.91
C GLY A 77 -9.07 -2.92 5.07
N ILE A 78 -8.74 -2.80 3.77
CA ILE A 78 -8.47 -3.97 2.92
C ILE A 78 -7.42 -4.94 3.50
N PRO A 79 -6.32 -4.50 4.14
CA PRO A 79 -5.35 -5.42 4.75
C PRO A 79 -5.97 -6.25 5.89
N MET A 80 -6.93 -5.68 6.61
CA MET A 80 -7.65 -6.40 7.68
C MET A 80 -8.61 -7.42 7.09
N LEU A 81 -9.33 -7.05 6.03
CA LEU A 81 -10.25 -7.94 5.34
C LEU A 81 -9.52 -9.17 4.79
N VAL A 82 -8.44 -8.97 4.01
CA VAL A 82 -7.70 -10.07 3.36
C VAL A 82 -6.90 -10.93 4.35
N SER A 83 -6.58 -10.41 5.54
CA SER A 83 -5.94 -11.16 6.62
C SER A 83 -6.92 -11.85 7.57
N GLY A 84 -8.24 -11.81 7.29
CA GLY A 84 -9.28 -12.42 8.13
C GLY A 84 -9.55 -11.67 9.45
N ARG A 85 -9.13 -10.41 9.58
CA ARG A 85 -9.38 -9.56 10.74
C ARG A 85 -10.68 -8.75 10.58
N TRP A 86 -11.76 -9.44 10.39
CA TRP A 86 -13.04 -8.87 9.99
C TRP A 86 -13.62 -7.89 11.01
N GLU A 87 -13.47 -8.16 12.32
CA GLU A 87 -13.90 -7.22 13.34
C GLU A 87 -13.24 -5.84 13.21
N VAL A 88 -11.94 -5.81 12.90
CA VAL A 88 -11.20 -4.56 12.70
C VAL A 88 -11.62 -3.89 11.40
N PHE A 89 -11.94 -4.67 10.36
CA PHE A 89 -12.52 -4.14 9.13
C PHE A 89 -13.88 -3.49 9.40
N ASP A 90 -14.76 -4.14 10.15
CA ASP A 90 -16.08 -3.62 10.54
C ASP A 90 -15.98 -2.29 11.31
N GLU A 91 -15.10 -2.23 12.32
CA GLU A 91 -14.82 -1.01 13.08
C GLU A 91 -14.32 0.14 12.16
N THR A 92 -13.46 -0.20 11.19
CA THR A 92 -12.90 0.75 10.23
C THR A 92 -13.94 1.24 9.24
N ALA A 93 -14.79 0.34 8.73
CA ALA A 93 -15.89 0.69 7.82
C ALA A 93 -16.86 1.65 8.48
N ALA A 94 -17.29 1.36 9.70
CA ALA A 94 -18.19 2.22 10.46
C ALA A 94 -17.63 3.64 10.63
N LYS A 95 -16.36 3.76 11.05
CA LYS A 95 -15.69 5.06 11.26
C LYS A 95 -15.56 5.86 9.96
N ASN A 96 -15.11 5.22 8.89
CA ASN A 96 -14.94 5.90 7.60
C ASN A 96 -16.28 6.38 7.02
N ILE A 97 -17.32 5.54 7.07
CA ILE A 97 -18.66 5.91 6.60
C ILE A 97 -19.22 7.08 7.42
N GLU A 98 -19.08 7.03 8.76
CA GLU A 98 -19.50 8.11 9.63
C GLU A 98 -18.76 9.42 9.35
N SER A 99 -17.43 9.35 9.17
CA SER A 99 -16.63 10.53 8.85
C SER A 99 -16.98 11.11 7.48
N MET A 100 -17.21 10.26 6.48
CA MET A 100 -17.60 10.70 5.14
C MET A 100 -18.98 11.34 5.12
N LYS A 101 -19.93 10.87 5.94
CA LYS A 101 -21.27 11.47 6.08
C LYS A 101 -21.25 12.91 6.61
N LYS A 102 -20.16 13.35 7.26
CA LYS A 102 -19.99 14.74 7.72
C LYS A 102 -19.71 15.71 6.56
N LEU A 103 -19.17 15.18 5.46
CA LEU A 103 -18.98 15.92 4.22
C LEU A 103 -20.28 15.87 3.41
N SER A 104 -20.50 16.87 2.60
CA SER A 104 -21.67 16.91 1.69
C SER A 104 -21.45 16.11 0.40
N ALA A 105 -20.34 15.40 0.28
CA ALA A 105 -19.91 14.66 -0.89
C ALA A 105 -20.64 13.32 -1.01
N ASN A 106 -21.08 12.97 -2.21
CA ASN A 106 -21.62 11.65 -2.54
C ASN A 106 -20.67 10.83 -3.42
N THR A 107 -19.70 11.47 -4.07
CA THR A 107 -18.69 10.81 -4.88
C THR A 107 -17.31 10.89 -4.22
N ILE A 108 -16.70 9.74 -3.96
CA ILE A 108 -15.39 9.62 -3.33
C ILE A 108 -14.35 9.36 -4.42
N ILE A 109 -13.38 10.26 -4.56
CA ILE A 109 -12.25 10.07 -5.49
C ILE A 109 -11.10 9.45 -4.71
N THR A 110 -10.61 8.29 -5.15
CA THR A 110 -9.53 7.57 -4.48
C THR A 110 -8.26 7.56 -5.34
N THR A 111 -7.11 7.54 -4.67
CA THR A 111 -5.80 7.36 -5.32
C THR A 111 -5.45 5.88 -5.49
N CYS A 112 -5.96 5.02 -4.61
CA CYS A 112 -5.62 3.61 -4.56
C CYS A 112 -6.79 2.73 -5.05
N PRO A 113 -6.55 1.81 -6.00
CA PRO A 113 -7.56 0.86 -6.47
C PRO A 113 -8.18 0.00 -5.36
N ALA A 114 -7.40 -0.35 -4.33
CA ALA A 114 -7.93 -1.09 -3.18
C ALA A 114 -8.91 -0.24 -2.37
N CYS A 115 -8.63 1.06 -2.19
CA CYS A 115 -9.55 1.99 -1.53
C CYS A 115 -10.83 2.16 -2.36
N TRP A 116 -10.69 2.31 -3.70
CA TRP A 116 -11.83 2.35 -4.60
C TRP A 116 -12.72 1.10 -4.45
N LEU A 117 -12.13 -0.10 -4.52
CA LEU A 117 -12.85 -1.37 -4.42
C LEU A 117 -13.59 -1.48 -3.07
N VAL A 118 -12.94 -1.05 -2.00
CA VAL A 118 -13.55 -1.08 -0.66
C VAL A 118 -14.73 -0.14 -0.57
N TRP A 119 -14.58 1.13 -0.98
CA TRP A 119 -15.66 2.10 -0.94
C TRP A 119 -16.80 1.74 -1.88
N GLU A 120 -16.53 1.31 -3.13
CA GLU A 120 -17.58 1.06 -4.12
C GLU A 120 -18.30 -0.25 -3.88
N ILE A 121 -17.60 -1.29 -3.40
CA ILE A 121 -18.15 -2.65 -3.31
C ILE A 121 -18.30 -3.12 -1.86
N TYR A 122 -17.20 -3.20 -1.11
CA TYR A 122 -17.24 -3.88 0.19
C TYR A 122 -17.98 -3.08 1.26
N TYR A 123 -17.80 -1.77 1.33
CA TYR A 123 -18.54 -0.93 2.28
C TYR A 123 -20.02 -0.82 1.94
N ARG A 124 -20.37 -0.84 0.65
CA ARG A 124 -21.77 -0.89 0.21
C ARG A 124 -22.45 -2.17 0.71
N HIS A 125 -21.89 -3.35 0.42
CA HIS A 125 -22.44 -4.61 0.89
C HIS A 125 -22.46 -4.69 2.43
N TRP A 126 -21.41 -4.23 3.08
CA TRP A 126 -21.34 -4.20 4.54
C TRP A 126 -22.46 -3.33 5.15
N ALA A 127 -22.76 -2.19 4.55
CA ALA A 127 -23.82 -1.29 5.00
C ALA A 127 -25.21 -1.87 4.72
N GLU A 128 -25.43 -2.45 3.52
CA GLU A 128 -26.68 -3.11 3.13
C GLU A 128 -27.04 -4.23 4.10
N GLU A 129 -26.10 -5.12 4.44
CA GLU A 129 -26.30 -6.21 5.40
C GLU A 129 -26.70 -5.73 6.80
N ARG A 130 -26.36 -4.51 7.16
CA ARG A 130 -26.63 -3.89 8.48
C ARG A 130 -27.76 -2.87 8.47
N GLY A 131 -28.41 -2.68 7.32
CA GLY A 131 -29.48 -1.66 7.16
C GLY A 131 -28.99 -0.23 7.34
N ILE A 132 -27.72 0.03 7.07
CA ILE A 132 -27.08 1.34 7.16
C ILE A 132 -27.24 2.06 5.82
N ASP A 133 -27.73 3.30 5.85
CA ASP A 133 -27.79 4.15 4.66
C ASP A 133 -26.38 4.43 4.11
N TYR A 134 -26.17 4.13 2.81
CA TYR A 134 -24.91 4.27 2.11
C TYR A 134 -25.09 5.03 0.79
N PRO A 135 -24.99 6.37 0.82
CA PRO A 135 -25.25 7.21 -0.36
C PRO A 135 -24.02 7.35 -1.27
N PHE A 136 -22.91 6.71 -0.96
CA PHE A 136 -21.63 6.96 -1.62
C PHE A 136 -21.42 6.13 -2.88
N HIS A 137 -20.76 6.77 -3.86
CA HIS A 137 -20.09 6.12 -4.99
C HIS A 137 -18.61 6.42 -4.93
N ALA A 138 -17.77 5.50 -5.37
CA ALA A 138 -16.35 5.72 -5.46
C ALA A 138 -15.87 5.68 -6.92
N LYS A 139 -14.97 6.59 -7.27
CA LYS A 139 -14.24 6.60 -8.53
C LYS A 139 -12.74 6.62 -8.27
N HIS A 140 -11.98 5.91 -9.06
CA HIS A 140 -10.54 6.10 -9.08
C HIS A 140 -10.19 7.40 -9.81
N TYR A 141 -9.16 8.13 -9.37
CA TYR A 141 -8.79 9.42 -9.99
C TYR A 141 -8.56 9.30 -11.49
N ALA A 142 -8.00 8.17 -11.94
CA ALA A 142 -7.72 7.95 -13.35
C ALA A 142 -8.99 7.85 -14.21
N ASP A 143 -10.08 7.30 -13.66
CA ASP A 143 -11.36 7.25 -14.38
C ASP A 143 -11.98 8.65 -14.46
N VAL A 144 -11.92 9.44 -13.36
CA VAL A 144 -12.43 10.83 -13.35
C VAL A 144 -11.72 11.69 -14.39
N LEU A 145 -10.40 11.62 -14.43
CA LEU A 145 -9.61 12.42 -15.36
C LEU A 145 -9.76 11.94 -16.81
N ALA A 146 -9.90 10.64 -17.04
CA ALA A 146 -10.17 10.09 -18.37
C ALA A 146 -11.52 10.59 -18.91
N GLU A 147 -12.58 10.58 -18.10
CA GLU A 147 -13.88 11.15 -18.45
C GLU A 147 -13.75 12.64 -18.88
N LEU A 148 -12.99 13.44 -18.12
CA LEU A 148 -12.79 14.86 -18.43
C LEU A 148 -11.95 15.08 -19.71
N ILE A 149 -11.00 14.20 -19.99
CA ILE A 149 -10.22 14.24 -21.27
C ILE A 149 -11.12 13.89 -22.45
N GLU A 150 -11.93 12.84 -22.33
CA GLU A 150 -12.87 12.43 -23.39
C GLU A 150 -13.93 13.49 -23.67
N GLU A 151 -14.36 14.21 -22.64
CA GLU A 151 -15.26 15.37 -22.76
C GLU A 151 -14.56 16.64 -23.27
N GLY A 152 -13.25 16.62 -23.48
CA GLY A 152 -12.46 17.78 -23.90
C GLY A 152 -12.32 18.89 -22.85
N LYS A 153 -12.63 18.59 -21.58
CA LYS A 153 -12.57 19.53 -20.46
C LYS A 153 -11.20 19.59 -19.79
N PHE A 154 -10.38 18.57 -19.96
CA PHE A 154 -9.03 18.49 -19.41
C PHE A 154 -8.03 18.09 -20.50
N LYS A 155 -6.87 18.73 -20.52
CA LYS A 155 -5.84 18.48 -21.53
C LYS A 155 -4.45 18.51 -20.90
N LEU A 156 -3.64 17.51 -21.22
CA LEU A 156 -2.24 17.43 -20.87
C LEU A 156 -1.38 18.05 -21.99
N THR A 157 -0.38 18.83 -21.65
CA THR A 157 0.35 19.65 -22.62
C THR A 157 1.86 19.46 -22.61
N GLY A 158 2.45 19.02 -21.49
CA GLY A 158 3.89 18.83 -21.35
C GLY A 158 4.35 17.48 -21.88
N ASP A 159 5.38 17.50 -22.71
CA ASP A 159 6.02 16.31 -23.27
C ASP A 159 6.93 15.68 -22.20
N ILE A 160 6.74 14.38 -21.92
CA ILE A 160 7.55 13.63 -20.95
C ILE A 160 8.73 12.87 -21.62
N GLY A 161 8.71 12.67 -22.94
CA GLY A 161 9.78 12.05 -23.72
C GLY A 161 10.18 10.64 -23.28
N ARG A 162 9.25 9.81 -22.77
CA ARG A 162 9.52 8.50 -22.16
C ARG A 162 8.90 7.35 -22.94
N LYS A 163 9.55 6.18 -22.90
CA LYS A 163 8.97 4.91 -23.34
C LYS A 163 8.34 4.25 -22.14
N VAL A 164 7.02 4.16 -22.11
CA VAL A 164 6.27 3.74 -20.94
C VAL A 164 5.53 2.43 -21.18
N THR A 165 5.39 1.64 -20.14
CA THR A 165 4.49 0.49 -20.09
C THR A 165 3.67 0.53 -18.80
N TYR A 166 2.55 -0.19 -18.73
CA TYR A 166 1.61 -0.08 -17.62
C TYR A 166 1.37 -1.40 -16.91
N HIS A 167 1.48 -1.38 -15.59
CA HIS A 167 1.05 -2.46 -14.73
C HIS A 167 -0.40 -2.27 -14.30
N ASP A 168 -1.28 -3.16 -14.71
CA ASP A 168 -2.68 -3.18 -14.27
C ASP A 168 -2.79 -3.64 -12.80
N PRO A 169 -3.21 -2.77 -11.86
CA PRO A 169 -3.44 -3.17 -10.48
C PRO A 169 -4.61 -4.15 -10.38
N CYS A 170 -4.42 -5.25 -9.65
CA CYS A 170 -5.40 -6.33 -9.58
C CYS A 170 -6.77 -5.90 -9.03
N HIS A 171 -6.80 -4.98 -8.06
CA HIS A 171 -8.06 -4.48 -7.49
C HIS A 171 -8.84 -3.60 -8.48
N MET A 172 -8.17 -2.86 -9.36
CA MET A 172 -8.84 -2.07 -10.39
C MET A 172 -9.25 -2.94 -11.58
N GLY A 173 -8.31 -3.71 -12.12
CA GLY A 173 -8.50 -4.53 -13.29
C GLY A 173 -9.30 -5.79 -13.01
N ARG A 174 -8.67 -6.79 -12.37
CA ARG A 174 -9.26 -8.12 -12.19
C ARG A 174 -10.51 -8.11 -11.31
N ALA A 175 -10.51 -7.36 -10.20
CA ALA A 175 -11.66 -7.27 -9.32
C ALA A 175 -12.69 -6.24 -9.78
N GLY A 176 -12.25 -5.12 -10.35
CA GLY A 176 -13.12 -4.02 -10.74
C GLY A 176 -13.50 -3.95 -12.21
N VAL A 177 -12.85 -4.75 -13.08
CA VAL A 177 -13.04 -4.75 -14.55
C VAL A 177 -12.84 -3.34 -15.16
N ARG A 178 -11.90 -2.56 -14.63
CA ARG A 178 -11.58 -1.21 -15.07
C ARG A 178 -10.17 -1.16 -15.62
N TYR A 179 -10.06 -0.92 -16.92
CA TYR A 179 -8.79 -1.00 -17.65
C TYR A 179 -8.47 0.26 -18.46
N GLU A 180 -9.50 0.97 -18.93
CA GLU A 180 -9.33 1.99 -19.95
C GLU A 180 -8.92 3.37 -19.36
N GLY A 181 -9.47 3.78 -18.23
CA GLY A 181 -9.17 5.09 -17.63
C GLY A 181 -7.66 5.40 -17.52
N PRO A 182 -6.84 4.51 -16.94
CA PRO A 182 -5.38 4.70 -16.92
C PRO A 182 -4.76 4.79 -18.31
N ARG A 183 -5.24 4.02 -19.29
CA ARG A 183 -4.73 4.04 -20.68
C ARG A 183 -5.06 5.36 -21.38
N THR A 184 -6.30 5.82 -21.27
CA THR A 184 -6.71 7.14 -21.77
C THR A 184 -5.79 8.25 -21.23
N LEU A 185 -5.46 8.22 -19.93
CA LEU A 185 -4.52 9.18 -19.35
C LEU A 185 -3.11 9.05 -19.93
N ILE A 186 -2.57 7.83 -19.98
CA ILE A 186 -1.20 7.58 -20.49
C ILE A 186 -1.09 8.06 -21.94
N GLU A 187 -2.06 7.73 -22.78
CA GLU A 187 -2.08 8.11 -24.21
C GLU A 187 -2.28 9.62 -24.40
N ALA A 188 -2.95 10.29 -23.47
CA ALA A 188 -3.13 11.73 -23.50
C ALA A 188 -1.88 12.52 -23.10
N ILE A 189 -0.89 11.90 -22.41
CA ILE A 189 0.37 12.57 -22.07
C ILE A 189 1.25 12.69 -23.32
N PRO A 190 1.59 13.90 -23.77
CA PRO A 190 2.50 14.08 -24.91
C PRO A 190 3.86 13.39 -24.66
N GLY A 191 4.41 12.78 -25.69
CA GLY A 191 5.70 12.08 -25.60
C GLY A 191 5.69 10.77 -24.82
N SER A 192 4.53 10.28 -24.37
CA SER A 192 4.39 8.94 -23.83
C SER A 192 4.38 7.91 -24.95
N ASN A 193 5.51 7.27 -25.18
CA ASN A 193 5.58 6.15 -26.14
C ASN A 193 5.07 4.89 -25.44
N PHE A 194 3.76 4.76 -25.31
CA PHE A 194 3.12 3.67 -24.59
C PHE A 194 3.20 2.34 -25.34
N ARG A 195 3.55 1.28 -24.62
CA ARG A 195 3.56 -0.11 -25.10
C ARG A 195 2.97 -1.02 -24.05
N GLU A 196 1.99 -1.83 -24.45
CA GLU A 196 1.41 -2.84 -23.57
C GLU A 196 2.39 -3.96 -23.26
N MET A 197 2.36 -4.46 -22.03
CA MET A 197 3.00 -5.72 -21.70
C MET A 197 2.25 -6.90 -22.34
N ARG A 198 2.94 -8.03 -22.54
CA ARG A 198 2.33 -9.24 -23.06
C ARG A 198 1.13 -9.69 -22.22
N PHE A 199 1.30 -9.68 -20.90
CA PHE A 199 0.23 -9.99 -19.96
C PHE A 199 -0.30 -8.68 -19.38
N ASN A 200 -1.45 -8.24 -19.87
CA ASN A 200 -2.12 -7.00 -19.49
C ASN A 200 -3.60 -7.24 -19.21
N LYS A 201 -4.29 -6.23 -18.70
CA LYS A 201 -5.72 -6.27 -18.36
C LYS A 201 -6.05 -7.47 -17.47
N GLN A 202 -6.93 -8.37 -17.92
CA GLN A 202 -7.37 -9.54 -17.14
C GLN A 202 -6.24 -10.57 -16.91
N GLU A 203 -5.28 -10.65 -17.82
CA GLU A 203 -4.15 -11.57 -17.76
C GLU A 203 -2.94 -10.98 -17.02
N ALA A 204 -3.01 -9.72 -16.58
CA ALA A 204 -1.91 -9.07 -15.88
C ALA A 204 -1.45 -9.86 -14.65
N HIS A 205 -0.14 -10.09 -14.53
CA HIS A 205 0.44 -10.71 -13.35
C HIS A 205 0.46 -9.73 -12.17
N CYS A 206 0.39 -10.26 -10.94
CA CYS A 206 0.37 -9.48 -9.72
C CYS A 206 1.73 -8.83 -9.45
N CYS A 207 1.74 -7.69 -8.75
CA CYS A 207 2.97 -7.06 -8.23
C CYS A 207 3.50 -7.71 -6.95
N GLY A 208 2.67 -8.48 -6.23
CA GLY A 208 3.03 -9.11 -4.96
C GLY A 208 2.65 -8.32 -3.70
N ALA A 209 2.23 -7.05 -3.79
CA ALA A 209 2.06 -6.16 -2.64
C ALA A 209 1.17 -6.73 -1.51
N VAL A 210 0.06 -7.38 -1.83
CA VAL A 210 -0.80 -7.99 -0.80
C VAL A 210 -0.08 -9.12 -0.08
N LEU A 211 0.74 -9.90 -0.78
CA LEU A 211 1.49 -11.00 -0.18
C LEU A 211 2.53 -10.48 0.81
N THR A 212 3.25 -9.39 0.49
CA THR A 212 4.13 -8.69 1.44
C THR A 212 3.37 -8.27 2.71
N LEU A 213 2.16 -7.73 2.54
CA LEU A 213 1.39 -7.19 3.67
C LEU A 213 0.85 -8.25 4.63
N VAL A 214 0.67 -9.51 4.19
CA VAL A 214 -0.09 -10.51 4.97
C VAL A 214 0.62 -11.85 5.16
N ALA A 215 1.68 -12.17 4.40
CA ALA A 215 2.22 -13.53 4.42
C ALA A 215 3.75 -13.62 4.18
N ASP A 216 4.23 -13.32 2.97
CA ASP A 216 5.58 -13.69 2.54
C ASP A 216 6.22 -12.60 1.64
N PRO A 217 7.05 -11.71 2.23
CA PRO A 217 7.75 -10.68 1.48
C PRO A 217 8.74 -11.22 0.44
N ASP A 218 9.38 -12.36 0.70
CA ASP A 218 10.43 -12.92 -0.18
C ASP A 218 9.80 -13.46 -1.47
N VAL A 219 8.67 -14.17 -1.34
CA VAL A 219 7.89 -14.61 -2.51
C VAL A 219 7.30 -13.41 -3.25
N ALA A 220 6.85 -12.38 -2.52
CA ALA A 220 6.33 -11.16 -3.12
C ALA A 220 7.38 -10.42 -3.96
N GLU A 221 8.64 -10.38 -3.49
CA GLU A 221 9.78 -9.82 -4.22
C GLU A 221 10.00 -10.52 -5.56
N ILE A 222 10.02 -11.87 -5.55
CA ILE A 222 10.18 -12.68 -6.77
C ILE A 222 9.04 -12.43 -7.77
N ILE A 223 7.81 -12.32 -7.28
CA ILE A 223 6.63 -12.03 -8.11
C ILE A 223 6.78 -10.64 -8.74
N GLY A 224 7.14 -9.63 -7.94
CA GLY A 224 7.37 -8.28 -8.40
C GLY A 224 8.49 -8.20 -9.45
N ALA A 225 9.61 -8.87 -9.22
CA ALA A 225 10.72 -8.92 -10.15
C ALA A 225 10.33 -9.54 -11.51
N LYS A 226 9.55 -10.61 -11.51
CA LYS A 226 9.01 -11.21 -12.75
C LYS A 226 8.12 -10.22 -13.50
N ARG A 227 7.27 -9.49 -12.78
CA ARG A 227 6.41 -8.45 -13.39
C ARG A 227 7.22 -7.32 -13.99
N ILE A 228 8.32 -6.92 -13.34
CA ILE A 228 9.25 -5.91 -13.85
C ILE A 228 9.98 -6.42 -15.10
N GLN A 229 10.38 -7.69 -15.13
CA GLN A 229 11.01 -8.27 -16.32
C GLN A 229 10.08 -8.22 -17.54
N GLU A 230 8.78 -8.48 -17.37
CA GLU A 230 7.79 -8.33 -18.45
C GLU A 230 7.70 -6.88 -18.95
N ALA A 231 7.88 -5.90 -18.07
CA ALA A 231 7.95 -4.49 -18.46
C ALA A 231 9.23 -4.17 -19.26
N ILE A 232 10.37 -4.67 -18.82
CA ILE A 232 11.67 -4.53 -19.53
C ILE A 232 11.59 -5.14 -20.92
N ASP A 233 10.94 -6.30 -21.05
CA ASP A 233 10.78 -7.01 -22.34
C ASP A 233 9.96 -6.20 -23.37
N THR A 234 9.19 -5.18 -22.96
CA THR A 234 8.54 -4.24 -23.89
C THR A 234 9.49 -3.24 -24.53
N GLY A 235 10.71 -3.09 -23.99
CA GLY A 235 11.66 -2.04 -24.34
C GLY A 235 11.31 -0.67 -23.75
N ALA A 236 10.43 -0.63 -22.74
CA ALA A 236 10.13 0.58 -21.98
C ALA A 236 11.26 0.91 -21.00
N ASP A 237 11.48 2.21 -20.75
CA ASP A 237 12.39 2.71 -19.72
C ASP A 237 11.64 3.00 -18.39
N THR A 238 10.33 3.10 -18.46
CA THR A 238 9.47 3.44 -17.31
C THR A 238 8.27 2.51 -17.21
N LEU A 239 8.12 1.84 -16.06
CA LEU A 239 6.93 1.08 -15.68
C LEU A 239 6.00 1.96 -14.85
N ILE A 240 4.79 2.16 -15.35
CA ILE A 240 3.75 2.96 -14.70
C ILE A 240 2.76 2.06 -13.98
N THR A 241 2.27 2.50 -12.84
CA THR A 241 1.10 1.91 -12.17
C THR A 241 0.22 3.02 -11.60
N ALA A 242 -1.07 2.77 -11.45
CA ALA A 242 -2.02 3.68 -10.81
C ALA A 242 -2.42 3.13 -9.42
N CYS A 243 -1.43 2.70 -8.63
CA CYS A 243 -1.64 2.11 -7.31
C CYS A 243 -0.42 2.31 -6.42
N PRO A 244 -0.53 3.07 -5.32
CA PRO A 244 0.59 3.30 -4.39
C PRO A 244 1.22 2.01 -3.87
N CYS A 245 0.41 1.03 -3.46
CA CYS A 245 0.92 -0.25 -2.95
C CYS A 245 1.68 -1.05 -4.03
N CYS A 246 1.19 -1.05 -5.29
CA CYS A 246 1.90 -1.70 -6.39
C CYS A 246 3.23 -0.99 -6.68
N ARG A 247 3.24 0.36 -6.67
CA ARG A 247 4.46 1.14 -6.90
C ARG A 247 5.53 0.82 -5.87
N VAL A 248 5.18 0.84 -4.58
CA VAL A 248 6.11 0.50 -3.49
C VAL A 248 6.68 -0.90 -3.68
N GLN A 249 5.83 -1.91 -3.87
CA GLN A 249 6.27 -3.29 -4.05
C GLN A 249 7.19 -3.46 -5.27
N LEU A 250 6.83 -2.87 -6.40
CA LEU A 250 7.64 -2.95 -7.62
C LEU A 250 8.97 -2.22 -7.44
N LYS A 251 9.00 -1.03 -6.79
CA LYS A 251 10.26 -0.35 -6.45
C LYS A 251 11.17 -1.22 -5.59
N ARG A 252 10.63 -1.82 -4.53
CA ARG A 252 11.40 -2.74 -3.66
C ARG A 252 11.95 -3.92 -4.45
N SER A 253 11.13 -4.60 -5.24
CA SER A 253 11.57 -5.74 -6.06
C SER A 253 12.62 -5.32 -7.08
N ARG A 254 12.48 -4.13 -7.69
CA ARG A 254 13.49 -3.55 -8.61
C ARG A 254 14.84 -3.37 -7.90
N ASP A 255 14.82 -2.72 -6.73
CA ASP A 255 16.04 -2.33 -6.02
C ASP A 255 16.78 -3.56 -5.47
N LEU A 256 16.05 -4.52 -4.90
CA LEU A 256 16.63 -5.77 -4.39
C LEU A 256 17.21 -6.65 -5.52
N GLN A 257 16.62 -6.61 -6.71
CA GLN A 257 17.08 -7.39 -7.86
C GLN A 257 17.96 -6.60 -8.84
N GLY A 258 18.22 -5.31 -8.59
CA GLY A 258 19.04 -4.45 -9.43
C GLY A 258 18.52 -4.29 -10.86
N LEU A 259 17.20 -4.25 -11.06
CA LEU A 259 16.57 -4.21 -12.40
C LEU A 259 16.59 -2.79 -12.99
N PRO A 260 17.00 -2.62 -14.28
CA PRO A 260 17.24 -1.31 -14.88
C PRO A 260 15.97 -0.69 -15.49
N ILE A 261 14.98 -0.34 -14.68
CA ILE A 261 13.77 0.34 -15.12
C ILE A 261 13.30 1.34 -14.07
N GLU A 262 12.77 2.47 -14.49
CA GLU A 262 12.13 3.43 -13.58
C GLU A 262 10.71 2.97 -13.24
N ILE A 263 10.26 3.17 -11.98
CA ILE A 263 8.90 2.83 -11.55
C ILE A 263 8.21 4.08 -11.05
N ARG A 264 7.12 4.46 -11.72
CA ARG A 264 6.37 5.69 -11.43
C ARG A 264 4.90 5.41 -11.15
N ASP A 265 4.29 6.28 -10.35
CA ASP A 265 2.82 6.33 -10.31
C ASP A 265 2.30 7.17 -11.48
N LEU A 266 1.15 6.79 -12.02
CA LEU A 266 0.53 7.51 -13.14
C LEU A 266 0.22 8.97 -12.76
N SER A 267 -0.21 9.22 -11.50
CA SER A 267 -0.48 10.58 -11.04
C SER A 267 0.77 11.47 -11.08
N THR A 268 1.95 10.92 -10.74
CA THR A 268 3.20 11.70 -10.75
C THR A 268 3.62 12.07 -12.16
N LEU A 269 3.39 11.21 -13.16
CA LEU A 269 3.67 11.54 -14.57
C LEU A 269 2.68 12.54 -15.16
N VAL A 270 1.41 12.42 -14.80
CA VAL A 270 0.39 13.42 -15.19
C VAL A 270 0.74 14.78 -14.59
N ALA A 271 1.14 14.84 -13.31
CA ALA A 271 1.58 16.07 -12.66
C ALA A 271 2.84 16.66 -13.34
N GLU A 272 3.81 15.82 -13.71
CA GLU A 272 5.00 16.21 -14.47
C GLU A 272 4.61 16.85 -15.81
N SER A 273 3.67 16.27 -16.54
CA SER A 273 3.16 16.80 -17.81
C SER A 273 2.39 18.13 -17.64
N LEU A 274 1.94 18.45 -16.44
CA LEU A 274 1.35 19.75 -16.09
C LEU A 274 2.38 20.77 -15.59
N GLY A 275 3.66 20.38 -15.52
CA GLY A 275 4.77 21.23 -15.09
C GLY A 275 5.09 21.18 -13.60
N TYR A 276 4.45 20.30 -12.84
CA TYR A 276 4.78 20.09 -11.42
C TYR A 276 6.03 19.24 -11.25
N ASN A 277 6.91 19.66 -10.35
CA ASN A 277 8.08 18.89 -9.93
C ASN A 277 7.94 18.48 -8.47
N ILE A 278 7.34 17.33 -8.22
CA ILE A 278 7.08 16.81 -6.89
C ILE A 278 8.17 15.79 -6.53
N PRO A 279 8.94 16.02 -5.46
CA PRO A 279 9.99 15.09 -5.03
C PRO A 279 9.40 13.72 -4.68
N GLU A 280 10.05 12.65 -5.15
CA GLU A 280 9.63 11.29 -4.83
C GLU A 280 9.86 10.94 -3.34
N SER A 281 8.95 10.15 -2.78
CA SER A 281 8.96 9.70 -1.38
C SER A 281 9.89 8.50 -1.12
N ASN A 282 10.97 8.33 -1.86
CA ASN A 282 11.83 7.14 -1.81
C ASN A 282 12.36 6.83 -0.41
N ALA A 283 12.87 7.82 0.31
CA ALA A 283 13.41 7.64 1.68
C ALA A 283 12.34 7.13 2.66
N VAL A 284 11.11 7.62 2.54
CA VAL A 284 9.98 7.19 3.38
C VAL A 284 9.55 5.77 3.03
N ILE A 285 9.61 5.41 1.75
CA ILE A 285 9.33 4.05 1.29
C ILE A 285 10.32 3.07 1.92
N ASP A 286 11.61 3.35 1.85
CA ASP A 286 12.66 2.48 2.39
C ASP A 286 12.51 2.31 3.92
N GLU A 287 12.26 3.39 4.64
CA GLU A 287 12.06 3.35 6.07
C GLU A 287 10.83 2.52 6.46
N LYS A 288 9.65 2.91 5.97
CA LYS A 288 8.38 2.32 6.45
C LYS A 288 8.09 0.95 5.86
N TRP A 289 8.28 0.77 4.57
CA TRP A 289 8.04 -0.52 3.94
C TRP A 289 9.09 -1.55 4.34
N GLY A 290 10.38 -1.15 4.42
CA GLY A 290 11.45 -2.02 4.87
C GLY A 290 11.24 -2.53 6.30
N VAL A 291 10.82 -1.66 7.22
CA VAL A 291 10.45 -2.08 8.60
C VAL A 291 9.25 -3.03 8.58
N PHE A 292 8.26 -2.76 7.74
CA PHE A 292 7.08 -3.62 7.62
C PHE A 292 7.45 -5.01 7.07
N GLU A 293 8.26 -5.07 6.02
CA GLU A 293 8.79 -6.34 5.47
C GLU A 293 9.52 -7.15 6.53
N GLN A 294 10.44 -6.52 7.27
CA GLN A 294 11.19 -7.18 8.34
C GLN A 294 10.26 -7.71 9.42
N MET A 295 9.27 -6.93 9.83
CA MET A 295 8.27 -7.35 10.82
C MET A 295 7.49 -8.59 10.33
N ILE A 296 7.08 -8.62 9.06
CA ILE A 296 6.37 -9.79 8.50
C ILE A 296 7.30 -10.99 8.41
N ARG A 297 8.57 -10.82 7.96
CA ARG A 297 9.57 -11.91 7.95
C ARG A 297 9.75 -12.52 9.34
N LEU A 298 9.89 -11.70 10.38
CA LEU A 298 9.99 -12.17 11.76
C LEU A 298 8.74 -12.91 12.26
N MET A 299 7.57 -12.65 11.67
CA MET A 299 6.34 -13.39 11.98
C MET A 299 6.24 -14.72 11.25
N THR A 300 7.10 -15.00 10.27
CA THR A 300 7.18 -16.31 9.63
C THR A 300 7.93 -17.32 10.52
N PRO A 301 7.63 -18.63 10.44
CA PRO A 301 8.38 -19.64 11.19
C PRO A 301 9.89 -19.60 10.94
N TRP A 302 10.29 -19.31 9.71
CA TRP A 302 11.70 -19.23 9.28
C TRP A 302 12.40 -17.99 9.87
N GLY A 303 11.84 -16.82 9.73
CA GLY A 303 12.40 -15.59 10.27
C GLY A 303 12.48 -15.59 11.80
N MET A 304 11.52 -16.23 12.46
CA MET A 304 11.59 -16.43 13.91
C MET A 304 12.73 -17.41 14.27
N ALA A 305 12.92 -18.45 13.49
CA ALA A 305 14.02 -19.42 13.70
C ALA A 305 15.39 -18.74 13.52
N ASP A 306 15.55 -17.89 12.50
CA ASP A 306 16.78 -17.13 12.26
C ASP A 306 17.06 -16.15 13.41
N LEU A 307 16.06 -15.38 13.83
CA LEU A 307 16.18 -14.47 14.98
C LEU A 307 16.58 -15.22 16.26
N MET A 308 15.96 -16.36 16.50
CA MET A 308 16.31 -17.19 17.67
C MET A 308 17.72 -17.77 17.56
N ALA A 309 18.15 -18.16 16.35
CA ALA A 309 19.52 -18.64 16.13
C ALA A 309 20.57 -17.56 16.44
N ASP A 310 20.29 -16.30 16.11
CA ASP A 310 21.17 -15.17 16.41
C ASP A 310 21.14 -14.79 17.89
N MET A 311 19.97 -14.81 18.52
CA MET A 311 19.79 -14.40 19.92
C MET A 311 20.23 -15.45 20.94
N ILE A 312 20.08 -16.75 20.63
CA ILE A 312 20.42 -17.85 21.55
C ILE A 312 21.86 -17.79 22.05
N PRO A 313 22.90 -17.56 21.22
CA PRO A 313 24.28 -17.44 21.69
C PRO A 313 24.49 -16.31 22.69
N GLU A 314 23.87 -15.16 22.46
CA GLU A 314 23.99 -14.00 23.37
C GLU A 314 23.26 -14.24 24.69
N LEU A 315 22.04 -14.82 24.63
CA LEU A 315 21.28 -15.21 25.81
C LEU A 315 22.03 -16.25 26.65
N ILE A 316 22.64 -17.25 26.02
CA ILE A 316 23.45 -18.28 26.69
C ILE A 316 24.67 -17.63 27.35
N ASN A 317 25.32 -16.68 26.70
CA ASN A 317 26.48 -15.96 27.26
C ASN A 317 26.10 -15.07 28.45
N ALA A 318 24.87 -14.55 28.48
CA ALA A 318 24.34 -13.75 29.60
C ALA A 318 23.83 -14.61 30.78
N MET A 319 23.67 -15.91 30.62
CA MET A 319 23.18 -16.82 31.65
C MET A 319 24.27 -17.19 32.68
N PRO A 320 23.92 -17.42 33.96
CA PRO A 320 24.81 -18.03 34.94
C PRO A 320 25.36 -19.36 34.45
N ASP A 321 26.60 -19.67 34.83
CA ASP A 321 27.37 -20.83 34.29
C ASP A 321 26.65 -22.19 34.37
N MET A 322 25.82 -22.38 35.38
CA MET A 322 25.05 -23.62 35.54
C MET A 322 24.00 -23.78 34.41
N TYR A 323 23.28 -22.70 34.06
CA TYR A 323 22.30 -22.75 32.98
C TYR A 323 22.95 -22.79 31.60
N ARG A 324 24.12 -22.16 31.44
CA ARG A 324 24.94 -22.20 30.24
C ARG A 324 25.39 -23.61 29.92
N SER A 325 25.85 -24.35 30.92
CA SER A 325 26.26 -25.73 30.78
C SER A 325 25.12 -26.67 30.38
N MET A 326 23.93 -26.46 30.96
CA MET A 326 22.74 -27.23 30.66
C MET A 326 22.22 -26.92 29.23
N MET A 327 22.22 -25.67 28.80
CA MET A 327 21.84 -25.28 27.43
C MET A 327 22.85 -25.80 26.39
N ASN A 328 24.12 -25.75 26.68
CA ASN A 328 25.14 -26.34 25.79
C ASN A 328 25.01 -27.87 25.63
N MET A 329 24.50 -28.57 26.64
CA MET A 329 24.16 -30.00 26.51
C MET A 329 22.93 -30.18 25.60
N VAL A 330 21.92 -29.35 25.71
CA VAL A 330 20.71 -29.37 24.85
C VAL A 330 21.07 -29.05 23.39
N ILE A 331 21.91 -28.05 23.14
CA ILE A 331 22.35 -27.65 21.79
C ILE A 331 23.22 -28.72 21.15
N LYS A 332 24.04 -29.40 21.92
CA LYS A 332 24.91 -30.50 21.45
C LYS A 332 24.22 -31.86 21.38
N ALA A 333 23.00 -31.97 21.92
CA ALA A 333 22.24 -33.21 21.85
C ALA A 333 21.61 -33.36 20.45
N PRO A 334 21.88 -34.51 19.78
CA PRO A 334 21.37 -34.67 18.43
C PRO A 334 19.85 -34.83 18.41
N ASP A 335 19.26 -34.65 17.28
CA ASP A 335 17.92 -34.89 16.73
C ASP A 335 16.73 -35.23 17.68
N VAL A 336 16.98 -35.80 18.85
CA VAL A 336 15.95 -36.16 19.85
C VAL A 336 15.20 -34.95 20.41
N PHE A 337 15.82 -33.75 20.39
CA PHE A 337 15.21 -32.50 20.90
C PHE A 337 14.70 -31.57 19.79
N LYS A 338 14.99 -31.88 18.52
CA LYS A 338 14.63 -31.03 17.38
C LYS A 338 13.11 -30.96 17.20
N GLU A 339 12.42 -32.08 17.20
CA GLU A 339 10.97 -32.19 17.08
C GLU A 339 10.21 -31.56 18.26
N PRO A 340 10.57 -31.84 19.55
CA PRO A 340 9.97 -31.14 20.68
C PRO A 340 10.21 -29.62 20.66
N MET A 341 11.38 -29.14 20.21
CA MET A 341 11.70 -27.73 20.15
C MET A 341 10.92 -27.03 19.04
N ILE A 342 10.82 -27.63 17.86
CA ILE A 342 9.95 -27.15 16.77
C ILE A 342 8.49 -27.10 17.22
N SER A 343 8.01 -28.15 17.88
CA SER A 343 6.65 -28.20 18.43
C SER A 343 6.40 -27.13 19.50
N MET A 344 7.36 -26.85 20.36
CA MET A 344 7.30 -25.78 21.35
C MET A 344 7.27 -24.40 20.67
N MET A 345 8.12 -24.17 19.68
CA MET A 345 8.18 -22.91 18.94
C MET A 345 6.91 -22.65 18.13
N THR A 346 6.34 -23.67 17.50
CA THR A 346 5.13 -23.53 16.69
C THR A 346 3.83 -23.46 17.50
N ASN A 347 3.75 -24.14 18.64
CA ASN A 347 2.51 -24.28 19.39
C ASN A 347 2.46 -23.45 20.68
N VAL A 348 3.59 -23.19 21.33
CA VAL A 348 3.67 -22.52 22.63
C VAL A 348 4.13 -21.07 22.50
N MET A 349 5.14 -20.79 21.69
CA MET A 349 5.71 -19.45 21.55
C MET A 349 4.73 -18.40 21.02
N PRO A 350 3.84 -18.69 20.06
CA PRO A 350 2.86 -17.69 19.61
C PRO A 350 1.92 -17.20 20.72
N SER A 351 1.69 -18.02 21.76
CA SER A 351 0.87 -17.64 22.91
C SER A 351 1.66 -16.95 24.04
N LEU A 352 2.97 -17.20 24.11
CA LEU A 352 3.86 -16.64 25.14
C LEU A 352 4.50 -15.31 24.67
N PHE A 353 4.84 -15.19 23.40
CA PHE A 353 5.55 -14.03 22.85
C PHE A 353 4.83 -12.69 23.13
N PRO A 354 3.49 -12.56 22.92
CA PRO A 354 2.78 -11.33 23.25
C PRO A 354 2.79 -10.97 24.75
N LYS A 355 3.03 -11.96 25.62
CA LYS A 355 3.07 -11.75 27.06
C LYS A 355 4.47 -11.37 27.57
N LEU A 356 5.51 -11.77 26.86
CA LEU A 356 6.91 -11.51 27.21
C LEU A 356 7.46 -10.23 26.58
N MET A 357 6.92 -9.81 25.43
CA MET A 357 7.41 -8.61 24.70
C MET A 357 7.32 -7.32 25.51
N PRO A 358 6.28 -7.03 26.34
CA PRO A 358 6.24 -5.84 27.15
C PRO A 358 7.39 -5.73 28.15
N ASP A 359 7.94 -6.87 28.60
CA ASP A 359 9.03 -6.90 29.59
C ASP A 359 10.44 -6.86 28.95
N ILE A 360 10.51 -7.18 27.65
CA ILE A 360 11.78 -7.26 26.89
C ILE A 360 12.03 -5.97 26.09
N MET A 361 11.00 -5.37 25.47
CA MET A 361 11.12 -4.17 24.64
C MET A 361 11.70 -2.92 25.35
N PRO A 362 11.51 -2.68 26.66
CA PRO A 362 12.15 -1.56 27.33
C PRO A 362 13.65 -1.73 27.54
N LYS A 363 14.23 -2.90 27.21
CA LYS A 363 15.64 -3.23 27.45
C LYS A 363 16.48 -3.34 26.16
N VAL A 364 15.83 -3.17 25.01
CA VAL A 364 16.42 -3.08 23.68
C VAL A 364 16.21 -1.66 23.14
#